data_33e2d2c4ee2ef6b82de82b157622d022
#
_entry.id   33e2d2c4ee2ef6b82de82b157622d022
#
_cell.length_a   1.000
_cell.length_b   1.000
_cell.length_c   1.000
_cell.angle_alpha   90.00
_cell.angle_beta   90.00
_cell.angle_gamma   90.00
#
_symmetry.space_group_name_H-M   'P 1'
#
loop_
_entity.id
_entity.type
_entity.pdbx_description
1 polymer ?
#
loop_
_entity_poly.entity_id
_entity_poly.type
_entity_poly.pdbx_seq_one_letter_code
_entity_poly.pdbx_strand_id
1 'polypeptide(L)'
;MSTEPKKAQNGKIEARKDTRKGERNEMTKKKIAPLAFAVLSILVIIVFSLATASRFVQKDDLSLWEMYESKVKPRQFIDLTHSFSSAIPRWPGFPAEERKTIYTYEKDGFFAELFTHVGQYGTHCDPPGHFHKGLRMLDEIPVKEMMLPLVVIDCSQKVAANPDYQLVLGDVKAWEEKHGRIPQGSFVAMRSDWYKRFSDFQAFYNKDDKGQAHYPGWTIEALKFLFDERSVTAIGHEPIDSDAAVAQKEGFFSCESYVLKTNRFQIELIANLDKVPEAGALLVCSWPKPKAGSGFPARLFAIIP
;
A
#
# COMPACT_ATOMS: atom_id res chain seq x y z
N MET A 1 63.37 -6.77 101.24
CA MET A 1 62.33 -7.65 101.77
C MET A 1 60.99 -7.13 101.32
N SER A 2 60.21 -8.06 100.93
CA SER A 2 58.77 -7.88 100.70
C SER A 2 58.40 -7.27 99.38
N THR A 3 57.94 -8.10 98.58
CA THR A 3 57.34 -8.07 97.31
C THR A 3 55.87 -7.69 97.40
N GLU A 4 55.36 -6.82 96.59
CA GLU A 4 53.91 -6.74 96.34
C GLU A 4 53.59 -6.46 94.88
N PRO A 5 52.42 -6.87 94.41
CA PRO A 5 52.30 -7.50 93.11
C PRO A 5 51.63 -6.65 92.05
N LYS A 6 52.03 -6.95 90.88
CA LYS A 6 51.38 -6.51 89.57
C LYS A 6 50.03 -7.20 89.36
N LYS A 7 48.92 -6.63 89.90
CA LYS A 7 47.57 -7.17 89.55
C LYS A 7 46.57 -6.13 88.96
N ALA A 8 46.99 -4.91 88.72
CA ALA A 8 46.06 -3.86 88.25
C ALA A 8 46.11 -3.51 86.76
N GLN A 9 47.00 -4.11 85.96
CA GLN A 9 47.13 -3.77 84.54
C GLN A 9 46.37 -4.65 83.57
N ASN A 10 46.06 -5.89 83.95
CA ASN A 10 45.38 -6.82 83.00
C ASN A 10 43.85 -6.56 82.81
N GLY A 11 43.15 -6.06 83.84
CA GLY A 11 41.71 -5.77 83.77
C GLY A 11 41.35 -4.61 82.85
N LYS A 12 42.21 -3.60 82.74
CA LYS A 12 41.96 -2.43 81.86
C LYS A 12 42.21 -2.77 80.37
N ILE A 13 42.99 -3.72 80.06
CA ILE A 13 43.28 -4.12 78.66
C ILE A 13 42.16 -5.00 78.11
N GLU A 14 41.55 -5.89 78.90
CA GLU A 14 40.41 -6.72 78.46
C GLU A 14 39.13 -5.88 78.29
N ALA A 15 38.86 -4.92 79.27
CA ALA A 15 37.70 -4.03 79.14
C ALA A 15 37.80 -3.13 77.89
N ARG A 16 39.03 -2.67 77.52
CA ARG A 16 39.22 -1.89 76.26
C ARG A 16 39.11 -2.71 74.97
N LYS A 17 39.42 -3.99 75.01
CA LYS A 17 39.25 -4.87 73.83
C LYS A 17 37.79 -5.22 73.55
N ASP A 18 37.00 -5.40 74.59
CA ASP A 18 35.59 -5.78 74.45
C ASP A 18 34.73 -4.59 74.00
N THR A 19 34.98 -3.34 74.49
CA THR A 19 34.30 -2.16 73.97
C THR A 19 34.60 -1.87 72.48
N ARG A 20 35.87 -2.06 72.05
CA ARG A 20 36.23 -1.91 70.62
C ARG A 20 35.63 -2.98 69.73
N LYS A 21 35.38 -4.18 70.23
CA LYS A 21 34.75 -5.27 69.47
C LYS A 21 33.24 -5.03 69.33
N GLY A 22 32.58 -4.45 70.35
CA GLY A 22 31.18 -4.03 70.31
C GLY A 22 30.95 -2.89 69.31
N GLU A 23 31.77 -1.84 69.39
CA GLU A 23 31.66 -0.69 68.48
C GLU A 23 31.97 -1.05 67.00
N ARG A 24 32.90 -1.96 66.73
CA ARG A 24 33.21 -2.43 65.39
C ARG A 24 32.06 -3.25 64.79
N ASN A 25 31.35 -4.04 65.60
CA ASN A 25 30.18 -4.80 65.14
C ASN A 25 28.96 -3.90 64.92
N GLU A 26 28.75 -2.86 65.71
CA GLU A 26 27.67 -1.92 65.47
C GLU A 26 27.92 -1.03 64.24
N MET A 27 29.13 -0.53 64.05
CA MET A 27 29.48 0.26 62.87
C MET A 27 29.39 -0.55 61.58
N THR A 28 29.72 -1.85 61.63
CA THR A 28 29.60 -2.74 60.44
C THR A 28 28.13 -3.02 60.12
N LYS A 29 27.28 -3.23 61.13
CA LYS A 29 25.84 -3.44 60.94
C LYS A 29 25.15 -2.15 60.44
N LYS A 30 25.54 -0.96 60.89
CA LYS A 30 24.99 0.34 60.44
C LYS A 30 25.39 0.68 59.00
N LYS A 31 26.52 0.19 58.50
CA LYS A 31 26.96 0.42 57.10
C LYS A 31 26.44 -0.62 56.10
N ILE A 32 26.08 -1.81 56.56
CA ILE A 32 25.59 -2.91 55.68
C ILE A 32 24.10 -2.72 55.33
N ALA A 33 23.28 -2.20 56.27
CA ALA A 33 21.86 -2.01 56.04
C ALA A 33 21.52 -1.03 54.87
N PRO A 34 22.14 0.17 54.76
CA PRO A 34 21.88 1.07 53.63
C PRO A 34 22.42 0.52 52.32
N LEU A 35 23.53 -0.25 52.32
CA LEU A 35 24.08 -0.86 51.14
C LEU A 35 23.18 -2.00 50.62
N ALA A 36 22.66 -2.83 51.52
CA ALA A 36 21.72 -3.90 51.17
C ALA A 36 20.39 -3.33 50.61
N PHE A 37 19.91 -2.20 51.17
CA PHE A 37 18.71 -1.53 50.67
C PHE A 37 18.94 -0.90 49.29
N ALA A 38 20.12 -0.29 49.07
CA ALA A 38 20.48 0.29 47.78
C ALA A 38 20.63 -0.81 46.70
N VAL A 39 21.23 -1.95 46.98
CA VAL A 39 21.34 -3.08 46.08
C VAL A 39 19.97 -3.69 45.77
N LEU A 40 19.10 -3.82 46.76
CA LEU A 40 17.73 -4.32 46.55
C LEU A 40 16.91 -3.34 45.70
N SER A 41 17.04 -2.04 45.94
CA SER A 41 16.37 -1.02 45.13
C SER A 41 16.85 -1.00 43.69
N ILE A 42 18.16 -1.17 43.45
CA ILE A 42 18.73 -1.28 42.09
C ILE A 42 18.23 -2.56 41.41
N LEU A 43 18.19 -3.69 42.11
CA LEU A 43 17.64 -4.96 41.57
C LEU A 43 16.13 -4.82 41.22
N VAL A 44 15.34 -4.16 42.06
CA VAL A 44 13.92 -3.91 41.77
C VAL A 44 13.77 -2.99 40.55
N ILE A 45 14.60 -1.95 40.44
CA ILE A 45 14.57 -1.04 39.26
C ILE A 45 14.99 -1.82 37.97
N ILE A 46 16.02 -2.65 38.09
CA ILE A 46 16.47 -3.49 36.92
C ILE A 46 15.38 -4.50 36.52
N VAL A 47 14.75 -5.15 37.50
CA VAL A 47 13.66 -6.12 37.21
C VAL A 47 12.43 -5.37 36.62
N PHE A 48 12.11 -4.19 37.16
CA PHE A 48 11.02 -3.37 36.62
C PHE A 48 11.36 -2.82 35.23
N SER A 49 12.59 -2.39 35.00
CA SER A 49 13.07 -1.96 33.67
C SER A 49 13.11 -3.10 32.67
N LEU A 50 13.53 -4.30 33.06
CA LEU A 50 13.47 -5.49 32.21
C LEU A 50 12.04 -5.95 31.93
N ALA A 51 11.14 -5.86 32.92
CA ALA A 51 9.73 -6.17 32.74
C ALA A 51 8.98 -5.12 31.85
N THR A 52 9.38 -3.87 31.93
CA THR A 52 8.85 -2.81 31.04
C THR A 52 9.50 -2.88 29.66
N ALA A 53 10.80 -3.18 29.56
CA ALA A 53 11.46 -3.40 28.27
C ALA A 53 10.91 -4.64 27.54
N SER A 54 10.61 -5.73 28.24
CA SER A 54 9.94 -6.89 27.63
C SER A 54 8.50 -6.61 27.23
N ARG A 55 7.79 -5.68 27.87
CA ARG A 55 6.49 -5.20 27.37
C ARG A 55 6.60 -4.27 26.17
N PHE A 56 7.70 -3.51 26.02
CA PHE A 56 7.97 -2.69 24.83
C PHE A 56 8.51 -3.49 23.64
N VAL A 57 9.02 -4.70 23.85
CA VAL A 57 9.52 -5.60 22.76
C VAL A 57 8.42 -6.56 22.29
N GLN A 58 7.28 -6.63 22.97
CA GLN A 58 6.11 -7.26 22.39
C GLN A 58 5.45 -6.30 21.38
N LYS A 59 6.19 -5.98 20.32
CA LYS A 59 5.59 -5.66 19.04
C LYS A 59 4.85 -6.93 18.66
N ASP A 60 3.52 -6.83 18.54
CA ASP A 60 2.67 -7.92 18.08
C ASP A 60 3.20 -8.40 16.72
N ASP A 61 4.11 -9.35 16.71
CA ASP A 61 4.47 -10.14 15.53
C ASP A 61 3.30 -11.11 15.28
N LEU A 62 2.14 -10.51 14.91
CA LEU A 62 1.01 -11.29 14.45
C LEU A 62 1.47 -12.11 13.26
N SER A 63 1.21 -13.41 13.30
CA SER A 63 1.36 -14.22 12.10
C SER A 63 0.50 -13.62 10.98
N LEU A 64 0.84 -13.86 9.72
CA LEU A 64 0.02 -13.38 8.60
C LEU A 64 -1.43 -13.86 8.69
N TRP A 65 -1.67 -15.02 9.28
CA TRP A 65 -3.03 -15.53 9.50
C TRP A 65 -3.80 -14.75 10.55
N GLU A 66 -3.18 -14.43 11.69
CA GLU A 66 -3.79 -13.59 12.73
C GLU A 66 -4.07 -12.18 12.21
N MET A 67 -3.15 -11.63 11.43
CA MET A 67 -3.35 -10.34 10.76
C MET A 67 -4.54 -10.42 9.78
N TYR A 68 -4.62 -11.48 8.97
CA TYR A 68 -5.74 -11.69 8.06
C TYR A 68 -7.07 -11.77 8.83
N GLU A 69 -7.18 -12.65 9.82
CA GLU A 69 -8.42 -12.84 10.59
C GLU A 69 -8.85 -11.58 11.34
N SER A 70 -7.90 -10.84 11.94
CA SER A 70 -8.21 -9.69 12.80
C SER A 70 -8.27 -8.35 12.08
N LYS A 71 -7.55 -8.17 10.98
CA LYS A 71 -7.39 -6.88 10.32
C LYS A 71 -7.91 -6.84 8.88
N VAL A 72 -7.84 -7.94 8.14
CA VAL A 72 -8.20 -7.99 6.71
C VAL A 72 -9.60 -8.55 6.51
N LYS A 73 -9.88 -9.74 7.02
CA LYS A 73 -11.15 -10.46 6.82
C LYS A 73 -12.41 -9.67 7.24
N PRO A 74 -12.40 -8.87 8.33
CA PRO A 74 -13.56 -8.06 8.71
C PRO A 74 -13.80 -6.83 7.83
N ARG A 75 -12.87 -6.53 6.91
CA ARG A 75 -12.97 -5.35 6.05
C ARG A 75 -13.92 -5.59 4.88
N GLN A 76 -14.40 -4.50 4.29
CA GLN A 76 -15.16 -4.58 3.06
C GLN A 76 -14.22 -4.68 1.86
N PHE A 77 -14.60 -5.51 0.88
CA PHE A 77 -13.88 -5.69 -0.38
C PHE A 77 -14.73 -5.10 -1.50
N ILE A 78 -14.19 -4.17 -2.24
CA ILE A 78 -14.85 -3.52 -3.37
C ILE A 78 -14.23 -4.02 -4.67
N ASP A 79 -15.02 -4.67 -5.51
CA ASP A 79 -14.58 -5.08 -6.85
C ASP A 79 -14.43 -3.85 -7.75
N LEU A 80 -13.24 -3.65 -8.30
CA LEU A 80 -12.88 -2.53 -9.16
C LEU A 80 -12.76 -2.94 -10.63
N THR A 81 -13.30 -4.09 -11.00
CA THR A 81 -13.15 -4.70 -12.34
C THR A 81 -14.48 -4.75 -13.05
N HIS A 82 -14.50 -4.34 -14.31
CA HIS A 82 -15.64 -4.59 -15.20
C HIS A 82 -15.67 -6.04 -15.68
N SER A 83 -16.85 -6.64 -15.76
CA SER A 83 -17.04 -7.83 -16.56
C SER A 83 -16.87 -7.49 -18.03
N PHE A 84 -16.15 -8.31 -18.79
CA PHE A 84 -15.96 -8.07 -20.20
C PHE A 84 -16.75 -9.04 -21.09
N SER A 85 -17.10 -8.54 -22.28
CA SER A 85 -17.77 -9.30 -23.35
C SER A 85 -17.47 -8.60 -24.67
N SER A 86 -17.90 -9.16 -25.78
CA SER A 86 -17.77 -8.55 -27.12
C SER A 86 -18.41 -7.15 -27.25
N ALA A 87 -19.34 -6.78 -26.35
CA ALA A 87 -20.08 -5.53 -26.40
C ALA A 87 -19.48 -4.37 -25.58
N ILE A 88 -18.35 -4.59 -24.87
CA ILE A 88 -17.77 -3.55 -24.02
C ILE A 88 -17.07 -2.44 -24.81
N PRO A 89 -16.94 -1.22 -24.25
CA PRO A 89 -16.02 -0.21 -24.76
C PRO A 89 -14.58 -0.77 -24.84
N ARG A 90 -13.90 -0.46 -25.95
CA ARG A 90 -12.52 -0.85 -26.20
C ARG A 90 -11.90 0.13 -27.17
N TRP A 91 -10.59 0.23 -27.21
CA TRP A 91 -9.94 1.10 -28.17
C TRP A 91 -10.44 0.80 -29.61
N PRO A 92 -10.82 1.83 -30.41
CA PRO A 92 -11.52 1.60 -31.69
C PRO A 92 -10.75 0.79 -32.72
N GLY A 93 -9.41 0.74 -32.60
CA GLY A 93 -8.55 -0.09 -33.46
C GLY A 93 -8.49 -1.57 -33.09
N PHE A 94 -9.08 -1.98 -31.97
CA PHE A 94 -9.04 -3.36 -31.51
C PHE A 94 -10.31 -4.14 -31.89
N PRO A 95 -10.19 -5.44 -32.27
CA PRO A 95 -11.33 -6.29 -32.52
C PRO A 95 -12.11 -6.54 -31.22
N ALA A 96 -13.38 -6.88 -31.34
CA ALA A 96 -14.16 -7.39 -30.24
C ALA A 96 -13.65 -8.77 -29.80
N GLU A 97 -13.88 -9.11 -28.54
CA GLU A 97 -13.69 -10.49 -28.05
C GLU A 97 -14.53 -11.46 -28.89
N GLU A 98 -13.92 -12.58 -29.22
CA GLU A 98 -14.60 -13.75 -29.78
C GLU A 98 -14.60 -14.86 -28.71
N ARG A 99 -15.75 -15.54 -28.59
CA ARG A 99 -15.93 -16.65 -27.67
C ARG A 99 -16.47 -17.87 -28.40
N LYS A 100 -15.81 -19.01 -28.22
CA LYS A 100 -16.21 -20.26 -28.81
C LYS A 100 -16.30 -21.35 -27.76
N THR A 101 -17.48 -21.94 -27.62
CA THR A 101 -17.65 -23.17 -26.81
C THR A 101 -16.94 -24.32 -27.47
N ILE A 102 -16.05 -24.99 -26.75
CA ILE A 102 -15.28 -26.15 -27.24
C ILE A 102 -15.71 -27.46 -26.60
N TYR A 103 -16.24 -27.40 -25.35
CA TYR A 103 -16.81 -28.54 -24.64
C TYR A 103 -18.11 -28.16 -23.97
N THR A 104 -19.07 -29.08 -23.90
CA THR A 104 -20.38 -28.87 -23.23
C THR A 104 -20.66 -29.93 -22.18
N TYR A 105 -21.50 -29.61 -21.20
CA TYR A 105 -21.86 -30.56 -20.15
C TYR A 105 -22.52 -31.83 -20.71
N GLU A 106 -23.37 -31.69 -21.74
CA GLU A 106 -24.16 -32.78 -22.29
C GLU A 106 -23.31 -33.81 -23.04
N LYS A 107 -22.24 -33.36 -23.73
CA LYS A 107 -21.39 -34.24 -24.52
C LYS A 107 -20.15 -34.71 -23.79
N ASP A 108 -19.57 -33.80 -23.00
CA ASP A 108 -18.20 -33.96 -22.51
C ASP A 108 -18.15 -34.06 -20.98
N GLY A 109 -19.25 -33.77 -20.26
CA GLY A 109 -19.34 -33.78 -18.82
C GLY A 109 -18.73 -32.56 -18.14
N PHE A 110 -18.23 -31.61 -18.90
CA PHE A 110 -17.71 -30.31 -18.41
C PHE A 110 -17.90 -29.24 -19.49
N PHE A 111 -17.79 -27.97 -19.06
CA PHE A 111 -17.95 -26.83 -19.96
C PHE A 111 -16.59 -26.09 -20.10
N ALA A 112 -16.19 -25.79 -21.35
CA ALA A 112 -15.00 -24.99 -21.62
C ALA A 112 -15.19 -24.13 -22.87
N GLU A 113 -14.65 -22.91 -22.80
CA GLU A 113 -14.68 -21.94 -23.87
C GLU A 113 -13.27 -21.51 -24.27
N LEU A 114 -13.09 -21.17 -25.50
CA LEU A 114 -11.94 -20.47 -26.04
C LEU A 114 -12.28 -18.98 -26.12
N PHE A 115 -11.44 -18.15 -25.54
CA PHE A 115 -11.51 -16.70 -25.63
C PHE A 115 -10.41 -16.18 -26.57
N THR A 116 -10.78 -15.27 -27.47
CA THR A 116 -9.84 -14.57 -28.34
C THR A 116 -10.05 -13.07 -28.17
N HIS A 117 -9.06 -12.38 -27.64
CA HIS A 117 -9.08 -10.93 -27.42
C HIS A 117 -7.65 -10.38 -27.45
N VAL A 118 -7.53 -9.06 -27.63
CA VAL A 118 -6.25 -8.35 -27.46
C VAL A 118 -5.88 -8.30 -25.99
N GLY A 119 -4.60 -8.06 -25.67
CA GLY A 119 -4.15 -7.93 -24.29
C GLY A 119 -4.88 -6.80 -23.53
N GLN A 120 -5.05 -5.66 -24.17
CA GLN A 120 -5.70 -4.45 -23.65
C GLN A 120 -7.22 -4.53 -23.79
N TYR A 121 -7.85 -5.43 -23.03
CA TYR A 121 -9.30 -5.69 -23.14
C TYR A 121 -10.01 -5.64 -21.79
N GLY A 122 -11.08 -4.83 -21.70
CA GLY A 122 -11.78 -4.57 -20.44
C GLY A 122 -10.86 -3.88 -19.43
N THR A 123 -11.10 -4.05 -18.13
CA THR A 123 -10.14 -3.61 -17.11
C THR A 123 -8.83 -4.36 -17.30
N HIS A 124 -7.74 -3.66 -17.61
CA HIS A 124 -6.48 -4.29 -18.00
C HIS A 124 -5.25 -3.55 -17.48
N CYS A 125 -4.11 -4.23 -17.50
CA CYS A 125 -2.82 -3.67 -17.17
C CYS A 125 -1.97 -3.45 -18.42
N ASP A 126 -1.38 -2.25 -18.51
CA ASP A 126 -0.34 -1.90 -19.48
C ASP A 126 1.02 -1.86 -18.81
N PRO A 127 1.93 -2.77 -19.14
CA PRO A 127 3.30 -2.72 -18.71
C PRO A 127 4.10 -1.70 -19.52
N PRO A 128 5.25 -1.23 -19.03
CA PRO A 128 6.15 -0.32 -19.73
C PRO A 128 6.49 -0.73 -21.16
N GLY A 129 6.67 -2.04 -21.39
CA GLY A 129 6.98 -2.60 -22.70
C GLY A 129 5.88 -2.47 -23.74
N HIS A 130 4.64 -2.07 -23.34
CA HIS A 130 3.56 -1.80 -24.29
C HIS A 130 3.93 -0.68 -25.27
N PHE A 131 4.47 0.43 -24.78
CA PHE A 131 4.87 1.58 -25.60
C PHE A 131 6.38 1.66 -25.86
N HIS A 132 7.20 1.10 -24.95
CA HIS A 132 8.65 1.29 -25.00
C HIS A 132 9.41 -0.02 -25.06
N LYS A 133 9.91 -0.34 -26.25
CA LYS A 133 10.71 -1.56 -26.50
C LYS A 133 11.89 -1.67 -25.53
N GLY A 134 12.01 -2.84 -24.89
CA GLY A 134 13.11 -3.15 -23.97
C GLY A 134 12.84 -2.76 -22.52
N LEU A 135 11.69 -2.18 -22.21
CA LEU A 135 11.22 -2.01 -20.84
C LEU A 135 10.42 -3.23 -20.37
N ARG A 136 10.08 -3.28 -19.07
CA ARG A 136 9.40 -4.43 -18.43
C ARG A 136 8.12 -4.81 -19.14
N MET A 137 7.95 -6.10 -19.38
CA MET A 137 6.71 -6.73 -19.83
C MET A 137 5.90 -7.24 -18.63
N LEU A 138 4.68 -7.73 -18.85
CA LEU A 138 3.79 -8.17 -17.76
C LEU A 138 4.41 -9.21 -16.83
N ASP A 139 5.14 -10.18 -17.39
CA ASP A 139 5.76 -11.28 -16.64
C ASP A 139 6.98 -10.85 -15.82
N GLU A 140 7.48 -9.63 -16.05
CA GLU A 140 8.62 -9.04 -15.35
C GLU A 140 8.19 -8.08 -14.21
N ILE A 141 6.89 -7.75 -14.10
CA ILE A 141 6.38 -6.94 -12.99
C ILE A 141 6.34 -7.80 -11.73
N PRO A 142 7.06 -7.42 -10.65
CA PRO A 142 7.11 -8.20 -9.42
C PRO A 142 5.73 -8.28 -8.74
N VAL A 143 5.37 -9.44 -8.19
CA VAL A 143 4.11 -9.63 -7.43
C VAL A 143 3.97 -8.66 -6.24
N LYS A 144 5.07 -8.14 -5.72
CA LYS A 144 5.05 -7.12 -4.67
C LYS A 144 4.41 -5.81 -5.13
N GLU A 145 4.44 -5.51 -6.43
CA GLU A 145 3.78 -4.35 -7.03
C GLU A 145 2.28 -4.58 -7.29
N MET A 146 1.74 -5.76 -6.96
CA MET A 146 0.32 -6.11 -7.12
C MET A 146 -0.52 -5.84 -5.86
N MET A 147 0.08 -5.42 -4.76
CA MET A 147 -0.62 -5.02 -3.54
C MET A 147 -0.02 -3.72 -3.01
N LEU A 148 -0.77 -2.64 -3.14
CA LEU A 148 -0.27 -1.28 -2.92
C LEU A 148 -1.22 -0.45 -2.06
N PRO A 149 -0.74 0.54 -1.28
CA PRO A 149 -1.60 1.58 -0.73
C PRO A 149 -2.37 2.26 -1.87
N LEU A 150 -3.68 2.40 -1.74
CA LEU A 150 -4.55 3.02 -2.73
C LEU A 150 -4.83 4.48 -2.35
N VAL A 151 -4.55 5.37 -3.28
CA VAL A 151 -4.91 6.79 -3.26
C VAL A 151 -5.96 7.02 -4.35
N VAL A 152 -7.09 7.62 -4.02
CA VAL A 152 -8.13 7.99 -4.99
C VAL A 152 -8.24 9.51 -5.04
N ILE A 153 -7.94 10.11 -6.18
CA ILE A 153 -8.13 11.54 -6.41
C ILE A 153 -9.46 11.74 -7.09
N ASP A 154 -10.42 12.35 -6.38
CA ASP A 154 -11.78 12.53 -6.87
C ASP A 154 -11.90 13.77 -7.74
N CYS A 155 -12.05 13.56 -9.05
CA CYS A 155 -12.32 14.58 -10.06
C CYS A 155 -13.77 14.53 -10.58
N SER A 156 -14.65 13.70 -10.00
CA SER A 156 -15.99 13.42 -10.54
C SER A 156 -16.83 14.66 -10.77
N GLN A 157 -16.83 15.62 -9.83
CA GLN A 157 -17.59 16.87 -9.99
C GLN A 157 -17.02 17.77 -11.11
N LYS A 158 -15.71 17.79 -11.28
CA LYS A 158 -15.04 18.55 -12.33
C LYS A 158 -15.31 17.94 -13.71
N VAL A 159 -15.28 16.62 -13.78
CA VAL A 159 -15.59 15.85 -14.98
C VAL A 159 -17.08 15.97 -15.35
N ALA A 160 -17.99 16.00 -14.37
CA ALA A 160 -19.41 16.24 -14.61
C ALA A 160 -19.67 17.63 -15.22
N ALA A 161 -18.88 18.63 -14.82
CA ALA A 161 -18.96 19.98 -15.38
C ALA A 161 -18.25 20.12 -16.74
N ASN A 162 -17.18 19.36 -16.96
CA ASN A 162 -16.39 19.34 -18.19
C ASN A 162 -15.85 17.93 -18.47
N PRO A 163 -16.43 17.18 -19.43
CA PRO A 163 -15.97 15.82 -19.76
C PRO A 163 -14.52 15.75 -20.24
N ASP A 164 -13.95 16.85 -20.74
CA ASP A 164 -12.55 16.95 -21.17
C ASP A 164 -11.59 17.34 -20.04
N TYR A 165 -12.06 17.25 -18.79
CA TYR A 165 -11.24 17.62 -17.64
C TYR A 165 -9.96 16.76 -17.59
N GLN A 166 -8.85 17.43 -17.37
CA GLN A 166 -7.57 16.77 -17.13
C GLN A 166 -7.18 16.98 -15.66
N LEU A 167 -6.85 15.90 -14.94
CA LEU A 167 -6.34 15.96 -13.58
C LEU A 167 -5.03 16.73 -13.56
N VAL A 168 -5.03 17.88 -12.86
CA VAL A 168 -3.88 18.79 -12.78
C VAL A 168 -3.12 18.63 -11.46
N LEU A 169 -1.91 19.18 -11.39
CA LEU A 169 -1.10 19.19 -10.17
C LEU A 169 -1.86 19.80 -8.96
N GLY A 170 -2.72 20.78 -9.21
CA GLY A 170 -3.57 21.38 -8.17
C GLY A 170 -4.47 20.36 -7.46
N ASP A 171 -5.00 19.36 -8.17
CA ASP A 171 -5.84 18.29 -7.60
C ASP A 171 -5.02 17.40 -6.69
N VAL A 172 -3.82 17.04 -7.11
CA VAL A 172 -2.89 16.23 -6.31
C VAL A 172 -2.52 16.94 -5.02
N LYS A 173 -2.23 18.24 -5.10
CA LYS A 173 -1.89 19.06 -3.92
C LYS A 173 -3.09 19.23 -2.98
N ALA A 174 -4.28 19.46 -3.52
CA ALA A 174 -5.50 19.55 -2.71
C ALA A 174 -5.81 18.24 -1.98
N TRP A 175 -5.55 17.09 -2.63
CA TRP A 175 -5.63 15.80 -1.97
C TRP A 175 -4.62 15.70 -0.81
N GLU A 176 -3.37 16.13 -1.03
CA GLU A 176 -2.34 16.11 0.02
C GLU A 176 -2.63 17.06 1.19
N GLU A 177 -3.23 18.21 0.94
CA GLU A 177 -3.68 19.12 2.01
C GLU A 177 -4.72 18.47 2.91
N LYS A 178 -5.60 17.65 2.35
CA LYS A 178 -6.68 16.97 3.06
C LYS A 178 -6.23 15.69 3.78
N HIS A 179 -5.33 14.92 3.18
CA HIS A 179 -5.01 13.57 3.61
C HIS A 179 -3.54 13.36 4.03
N GLY A 180 -2.71 14.38 3.86
CA GLY A 180 -1.26 14.27 4.05
C GLY A 180 -0.53 13.79 2.79
N ARG A 181 0.79 13.71 2.89
CA ARG A 181 1.65 13.33 1.75
C ARG A 181 1.27 11.97 1.17
N ILE A 182 1.16 11.88 -0.15
CA ILE A 182 0.94 10.61 -0.85
C ILE A 182 2.04 9.61 -0.48
N PRO A 183 1.69 8.40 -0.01
CA PRO A 183 2.67 7.39 0.38
C PRO A 183 3.55 6.95 -0.80
N GLN A 184 4.85 6.86 -0.57
CA GLN A 184 5.76 6.25 -1.54
C GLN A 184 5.33 4.82 -1.86
N GLY A 185 5.42 4.43 -3.12
CA GLY A 185 5.06 3.08 -3.55
C GLY A 185 3.56 2.84 -3.68
N SER A 186 2.72 3.87 -3.59
CA SER A 186 1.27 3.74 -3.75
C SER A 186 0.84 3.54 -5.20
N PHE A 187 -0.41 3.14 -5.37
CA PHE A 187 -1.18 3.24 -6.60
C PHE A 187 -2.09 4.46 -6.50
N VAL A 188 -2.07 5.34 -7.51
CA VAL A 188 -2.92 6.53 -7.55
C VAL A 188 -3.97 6.38 -8.63
N ALA A 189 -5.24 6.38 -8.23
CA ALA A 189 -6.39 6.27 -9.13
C ALA A 189 -7.08 7.62 -9.32
N MET A 190 -7.40 7.98 -10.56
CA MET A 190 -8.27 9.10 -10.89
C MET A 190 -9.71 8.63 -10.91
N ARG A 191 -10.52 9.08 -9.97
CA ARG A 191 -11.97 8.89 -9.99
C ARG A 191 -12.62 10.00 -10.83
N SER A 192 -13.40 9.61 -11.81
CA SER A 192 -14.13 10.49 -12.73
C SER A 192 -15.62 10.17 -12.82
N ASP A 193 -16.06 9.07 -12.19
CA ASP A 193 -17.37 8.44 -12.36
C ASP A 193 -17.65 8.01 -13.82
N TRP A 194 -16.61 7.95 -14.66
CA TRP A 194 -16.73 7.57 -16.07
C TRP A 194 -17.15 6.12 -16.25
N TYR A 195 -16.75 5.25 -15.32
CA TYR A 195 -17.12 3.84 -15.32
C TYR A 195 -18.63 3.59 -15.39
N LYS A 196 -19.45 4.54 -14.93
CA LYS A 196 -20.92 4.46 -14.96
C LYS A 196 -21.48 4.43 -16.38
N ARG A 197 -20.69 4.83 -17.38
CA ARG A 197 -21.02 4.82 -18.79
C ARG A 197 -20.59 3.53 -19.51
N PHE A 198 -19.90 2.61 -18.82
CA PHE A 198 -19.28 1.43 -19.44
C PHE A 198 -20.25 0.49 -20.16
N SER A 199 -21.51 0.42 -19.75
CA SER A 199 -22.55 -0.40 -20.39
C SER A 199 -23.09 0.19 -21.70
N ASP A 200 -22.77 1.44 -22.00
CA ASP A 200 -23.22 2.16 -23.19
C ASP A 200 -22.00 2.67 -23.97
N PHE A 201 -21.73 2.03 -25.09
CA PHE A 201 -20.59 2.35 -25.95
C PHE A 201 -20.61 3.82 -26.44
N GLN A 202 -21.77 4.35 -26.79
CA GLN A 202 -21.91 5.72 -27.28
C GLN A 202 -21.70 6.73 -26.14
N ALA A 203 -22.30 6.48 -24.97
CA ALA A 203 -22.12 7.33 -23.80
C ALA A 203 -20.68 7.29 -23.28
N PHE A 204 -20.00 6.14 -23.42
CA PHE A 204 -18.62 5.97 -22.97
C PHE A 204 -17.62 6.79 -23.81
N TYR A 205 -17.74 6.77 -25.14
CA TYR A 205 -16.90 7.60 -26.01
C TYR A 205 -17.35 9.04 -26.04
N ASN A 206 -18.62 9.32 -25.77
CA ASN A 206 -19.20 10.67 -25.68
C ASN A 206 -18.79 11.54 -26.86
N LYS A 207 -19.00 11.03 -28.11
CA LYS A 207 -18.61 11.73 -29.34
C LYS A 207 -19.56 12.88 -29.66
N ASP A 208 -18.99 14.00 -30.08
CA ASP A 208 -19.75 15.13 -30.65
C ASP A 208 -20.20 14.83 -32.10
N ASP A 209 -20.94 15.78 -32.67
CA ASP A 209 -21.44 15.68 -34.05
C ASP A 209 -20.34 15.65 -35.12
N LYS A 210 -19.10 15.98 -34.75
CA LYS A 210 -17.90 15.88 -35.62
C LYS A 210 -17.15 14.59 -35.45
N GLY A 211 -17.59 13.73 -34.54
CA GLY A 211 -16.97 12.46 -34.23
C GLY A 211 -15.80 12.55 -33.24
N GLN A 212 -15.53 13.74 -32.69
CA GLN A 212 -14.53 13.92 -31.64
C GLN A 212 -15.03 13.30 -30.33
N ALA A 213 -14.24 12.41 -29.76
CA ALA A 213 -14.53 11.86 -28.42
C ALA A 213 -14.21 12.89 -27.32
N HIS A 214 -14.94 12.80 -26.19
CA HIS A 214 -14.81 13.68 -25.04
C HIS A 214 -14.81 12.83 -23.76
N TYR A 215 -13.64 12.55 -23.18
CA TYR A 215 -13.45 11.86 -21.91
C TYR A 215 -12.24 12.42 -21.17
N PRO A 216 -12.22 12.33 -19.83
CA PRO A 216 -11.17 12.93 -19.01
C PRO A 216 -9.85 12.16 -19.09
N GLY A 217 -8.78 12.78 -18.59
CA GLY A 217 -7.46 12.14 -18.51
C GLY A 217 -6.55 12.85 -17.52
N TRP A 218 -5.27 12.56 -17.62
CA TRP A 218 -4.22 13.13 -16.79
C TRP A 218 -3.50 14.29 -17.50
N THR A 219 -2.79 15.11 -16.72
CA THR A 219 -1.78 16.03 -17.25
C THR A 219 -0.38 15.47 -16.98
N ILE A 220 0.56 15.75 -17.87
CA ILE A 220 1.98 15.39 -17.71
C ILE A 220 2.57 16.00 -16.43
N GLU A 221 2.15 17.21 -16.04
CA GLU A 221 2.63 17.86 -14.84
C GLU A 221 2.24 17.10 -13.57
N ALA A 222 0.98 16.64 -13.48
CA ALA A 222 0.51 15.84 -12.36
C ALA A 222 1.25 14.49 -12.30
N LEU A 223 1.43 13.82 -13.44
CA LEU A 223 2.16 12.55 -13.53
C LEU A 223 3.62 12.69 -13.11
N LYS A 224 4.32 13.74 -13.56
CA LYS A 224 5.69 14.03 -13.13
C LYS A 224 5.79 14.19 -11.62
N PHE A 225 4.90 14.96 -11.03
CA PHE A 225 4.89 15.15 -9.58
C PHE A 225 4.67 13.82 -8.83
N LEU A 226 3.74 12.99 -9.29
CA LEU A 226 3.47 11.68 -8.68
C LEU A 226 4.67 10.74 -8.77
N PHE A 227 5.33 10.67 -9.91
CA PHE A 227 6.45 9.74 -10.10
C PHE A 227 7.78 10.28 -9.57
N ASP A 228 8.11 11.53 -9.84
CA ASP A 228 9.44 12.11 -9.51
C ASP A 228 9.49 12.55 -8.04
N GLU A 229 8.39 13.15 -7.52
CA GLU A 229 8.35 13.73 -6.17
C GLU A 229 7.70 12.83 -5.12
N ARG A 230 6.87 11.87 -5.51
CA ARG A 230 6.15 10.97 -4.60
C ARG A 230 6.54 9.51 -4.76
N SER A 231 7.29 9.16 -5.80
CA SER A 231 7.73 7.79 -6.08
C SER A 231 6.56 6.79 -6.10
N VAL A 232 5.47 7.17 -6.74
CA VAL A 232 4.29 6.33 -6.94
C VAL A 232 4.67 5.13 -7.82
N THR A 233 4.12 3.95 -7.52
CA THR A 233 4.42 2.72 -8.27
C THR A 233 3.65 2.63 -9.56
N ALA A 234 2.37 3.01 -9.55
CA ALA A 234 1.49 2.90 -10.70
C ALA A 234 0.33 3.89 -10.61
N ILE A 235 -0.34 4.12 -11.71
CA ILE A 235 -1.58 4.87 -11.77
C ILE A 235 -2.71 4.04 -12.36
N GLY A 236 -3.94 4.56 -12.23
CA GLY A 236 -5.07 4.02 -12.97
C GLY A 236 -6.23 4.99 -13.06
N HIS A 237 -7.18 4.68 -13.91
CA HIS A 237 -8.31 5.54 -14.22
C HIS A 237 -9.50 4.75 -14.79
N GLU A 238 -10.65 5.40 -14.85
CA GLU A 238 -11.89 4.82 -15.34
C GLU A 238 -12.09 4.97 -16.88
N PRO A 239 -11.57 6.02 -17.53
CA PRO A 239 -11.57 6.13 -19.00
C PRO A 239 -10.70 5.08 -19.68
N ILE A 240 -10.74 5.09 -21.01
CA ILE A 240 -10.07 4.12 -21.88
C ILE A 240 -8.58 4.43 -22.10
N ASP A 241 -8.17 5.66 -21.86
CA ASP A 241 -6.80 6.13 -22.04
C ASP A 241 -6.36 7.01 -20.88
N SER A 242 -5.05 7.11 -20.63
CA SER A 242 -4.47 8.07 -19.70
C SER A 242 -4.61 9.52 -20.19
N ASP A 243 -4.57 9.73 -21.49
CA ASP A 243 -4.75 11.04 -22.11
C ASP A 243 -6.23 11.37 -22.25
N ALA A 244 -6.63 12.60 -21.90
CA ALA A 244 -7.98 13.08 -22.23
C ALA A 244 -8.17 13.04 -23.76
N ALA A 245 -9.39 12.70 -24.21
CA ALA A 245 -9.66 12.54 -25.65
C ALA A 245 -9.22 13.73 -26.51
N VAL A 246 -9.48 14.96 -26.01
CA VAL A 246 -9.12 16.20 -26.73
C VAL A 246 -7.61 16.51 -26.68
N ALA A 247 -6.85 15.88 -25.81
CA ALA A 247 -5.41 16.06 -25.71
C ALA A 247 -4.63 15.14 -26.66
N GLN A 248 -5.28 14.11 -27.21
CA GLN A 248 -4.68 13.19 -28.17
C GLN A 248 -4.53 13.90 -29.52
N LYS A 249 -3.28 14.02 -29.97
CA LYS A 249 -2.98 14.61 -31.28
C LYS A 249 -2.44 13.54 -32.21
N GLU A 250 -3.14 13.33 -33.33
CA GLU A 250 -2.69 12.41 -34.40
C GLU A 250 -2.31 10.99 -33.90
N GLY A 251 -3.04 10.49 -32.86
CA GLY A 251 -2.79 9.19 -32.27
C GLY A 251 -1.58 9.13 -31.33
N PHE A 252 -1.05 10.28 -30.91
CA PHE A 252 0.02 10.33 -29.92
C PHE A 252 -0.55 10.48 -28.50
N PHE A 253 -0.27 9.48 -27.67
CA PHE A 253 -0.68 9.37 -26.26
C PHE A 253 0.47 9.83 -25.37
N SER A 254 0.50 11.10 -25.03
CA SER A 254 1.63 11.71 -24.32
C SER A 254 1.70 11.31 -22.85
N CYS A 255 0.56 11.22 -22.17
CA CYS A 255 0.48 10.81 -20.77
C CYS A 255 0.77 9.33 -20.61
N GLU A 256 0.14 8.47 -21.39
CA GLU A 256 0.40 7.04 -21.38
C GLU A 256 1.86 6.73 -21.72
N SER A 257 2.37 7.31 -22.81
CA SER A 257 3.78 7.17 -23.19
C SER A 257 4.73 7.61 -22.06
N TYR A 258 4.41 8.71 -21.35
CA TYR A 258 5.22 9.18 -20.24
C TYR A 258 5.22 8.18 -19.08
N VAL A 259 4.03 7.71 -18.64
CA VAL A 259 3.89 6.72 -17.57
C VAL A 259 4.75 5.49 -17.86
N LEU A 260 4.56 4.89 -19.02
CA LEU A 260 5.22 3.64 -19.41
C LEU A 260 6.73 3.85 -19.62
N LYS A 261 7.16 5.02 -20.12
CA LYS A 261 8.58 5.38 -20.25
C LYS A 261 9.31 5.47 -18.90
N THR A 262 8.61 5.85 -17.83
CA THR A 262 9.20 5.88 -16.48
C THR A 262 9.35 4.50 -15.84
N ASN A 263 9.09 3.43 -16.60
CA ASN A 263 9.10 2.04 -16.16
C ASN A 263 8.04 1.75 -15.07
N ARG A 264 6.92 2.48 -15.11
CA ARG A 264 5.71 2.30 -14.29
C ARG A 264 4.63 1.63 -15.13
N PHE A 265 3.72 0.91 -14.49
CA PHE A 265 2.55 0.36 -15.17
C PHE A 265 1.31 1.20 -14.88
N GLN A 266 0.29 1.01 -15.70
CA GLN A 266 -1.03 1.61 -15.48
C GLN A 266 -2.13 0.57 -15.57
N ILE A 267 -3.29 0.90 -14.99
CA ILE A 267 -4.52 0.13 -15.12
C ILE A 267 -5.60 1.04 -15.69
N GLU A 268 -6.21 0.59 -16.76
CA GLU A 268 -7.30 1.30 -17.44
C GLU A 268 -8.64 0.63 -17.18
N LEU A 269 -9.73 1.39 -17.41
CA LEU A 269 -11.10 0.92 -17.25
C LEU A 269 -11.38 0.36 -15.86
N ILE A 270 -10.98 1.11 -14.83
CA ILE A 270 -11.29 0.78 -13.43
C ILE A 270 -12.78 1.06 -13.16
N ALA A 271 -13.43 0.23 -12.36
CA ALA A 271 -14.82 0.39 -11.93
C ALA A 271 -14.94 0.80 -10.46
N ASN A 272 -16.11 1.34 -10.08
CA ASN A 272 -16.53 1.50 -8.68
C ASN A 272 -15.60 2.34 -7.77
N LEU A 273 -14.80 3.25 -8.30
CA LEU A 273 -13.94 4.11 -7.48
C LEU A 273 -14.75 5.03 -6.55
N ASP A 274 -16.03 5.30 -6.85
CA ASP A 274 -16.95 6.04 -5.99
C ASP A 274 -17.31 5.32 -4.68
N LYS A 275 -17.03 4.02 -4.59
CA LYS A 275 -17.26 3.19 -3.39
C LYS A 275 -16.02 3.06 -2.51
N VAL A 276 -14.90 3.66 -2.91
CA VAL A 276 -13.62 3.59 -2.22
C VAL A 276 -13.31 4.94 -1.59
N PRO A 277 -12.86 4.99 -0.31
CA PRO A 277 -12.42 6.24 0.30
C PRO A 277 -11.17 6.79 -0.41
N GLU A 278 -11.01 8.11 -0.40
CA GLU A 278 -9.87 8.77 -1.04
C GLU A 278 -8.51 8.31 -0.47
N ALA A 279 -8.49 7.88 0.81
CA ALA A 279 -7.27 7.43 1.50
C ALA A 279 -7.55 6.25 2.44
N GLY A 280 -6.51 5.46 2.76
CA GLY A 280 -6.56 4.40 3.77
C GLY A 280 -6.89 3.00 3.23
N ALA A 281 -7.25 2.85 1.96
CA ALA A 281 -7.48 1.57 1.32
C ALA A 281 -6.18 0.89 0.83
N LEU A 282 -6.26 -0.43 0.64
CA LEU A 282 -5.26 -1.20 -0.11
C LEU A 282 -5.87 -1.63 -1.44
N LEU A 283 -5.11 -1.49 -2.51
CA LEU A 283 -5.41 -2.10 -3.81
C LEU A 283 -4.74 -3.47 -3.90
N VAL A 284 -5.48 -4.46 -4.38
CA VAL A 284 -4.92 -5.69 -4.93
C VAL A 284 -5.27 -5.72 -6.41
N CYS A 285 -4.26 -5.83 -7.26
CA CYS A 285 -4.40 -5.98 -8.71
C CYS A 285 -3.60 -7.20 -9.16
N SER A 286 -4.18 -7.98 -10.06
CA SER A 286 -3.53 -9.18 -10.57
C SER A 286 -3.94 -9.47 -12.01
N TRP A 287 -3.05 -10.11 -12.75
CA TRP A 287 -3.25 -10.53 -14.14
C TRP A 287 -2.51 -11.84 -14.38
N PRO A 288 -2.90 -12.60 -15.43
CA PRO A 288 -2.11 -13.73 -15.92
C PRO A 288 -0.68 -13.33 -16.26
N LYS A 289 0.22 -14.31 -16.28
CA LYS A 289 1.64 -14.09 -16.56
C LYS A 289 2.06 -14.61 -17.94
N PRO A 290 1.52 -14.05 -19.05
CA PRO A 290 1.98 -14.41 -20.38
C PRO A 290 3.43 -13.95 -20.57
N LYS A 291 4.29 -14.84 -21.09
CA LYS A 291 5.70 -14.50 -21.34
C LYS A 291 5.78 -13.35 -22.35
N ALA A 292 6.48 -12.28 -21.96
CA ALA A 292 6.62 -11.06 -22.75
C ALA A 292 5.26 -10.45 -23.19
N GLY A 293 4.22 -10.55 -22.34
CA GLY A 293 2.91 -9.97 -22.64
C GLY A 293 2.95 -8.45 -22.58
N SER A 294 2.37 -7.81 -23.60
CA SER A 294 2.30 -6.34 -23.73
C SER A 294 1.09 -5.72 -23.01
N GLY A 295 0.23 -6.51 -22.41
CA GLY A 295 -0.98 -6.14 -21.68
C GLY A 295 -1.85 -7.36 -21.46
N PHE A 296 -2.71 -7.37 -20.46
CA PHE A 296 -3.70 -8.42 -20.24
C PHE A 296 -4.84 -7.94 -19.35
N PRO A 297 -6.08 -8.47 -19.51
CA PRO A 297 -7.17 -8.22 -18.58
C PRO A 297 -6.74 -8.48 -17.14
N ALA A 298 -7.08 -7.55 -16.24
CA ALA A 298 -6.68 -7.59 -14.85
C ALA A 298 -7.89 -7.71 -13.91
N ARG A 299 -7.70 -8.35 -12.76
CA ARG A 299 -8.68 -8.33 -11.67
C ARG A 299 -8.18 -7.42 -10.56
N LEU A 300 -8.97 -6.38 -10.28
CA LEU A 300 -8.70 -5.41 -9.24
C LEU A 300 -9.77 -5.45 -8.17
N PHE A 301 -9.37 -5.27 -6.92
CA PHE A 301 -10.29 -4.96 -5.83
C PHE A 301 -9.58 -4.10 -4.77
N ALA A 302 -10.38 -3.30 -4.06
CA ALA A 302 -9.90 -2.54 -2.91
C ALA A 302 -10.34 -3.21 -1.61
N ILE A 303 -9.46 -3.20 -0.61
CA ILE A 303 -9.75 -3.52 0.79
C ILE A 303 -9.85 -2.20 1.51
N ILE A 304 -11.06 -1.85 2.00
CA ILE A 304 -11.31 -0.54 2.60
C ILE A 304 -11.35 -0.62 4.14
N PRO A 305 -11.04 0.49 4.84
CA PRO A 305 -10.96 0.57 6.31
C PRO A 305 -12.22 0.13 7.03
#